data_35caf4a608f2e081b04a70703c021330
#
_entry.id   35caf4a608f2e081b04a70703c021330
#
_cell.length_a   1.000
_cell.length_b   1.000
_cell.length_c   1.000
_cell.angle_alpha   90.00
_cell.angle_beta   90.00
_cell.angle_gamma   90.00
#
_symmetry.space_group_name_H-M   'P 1'
#
loop_
_entity.id
_entity.type
_entity.pdbx_description
1 polymer ?
#
loop_
_entity_poly.entity_id
_entity_poly.type
_entity_poly.pdbx_seq_one_letter_code
_entity_poly.pdbx_strand_id
1 'polypeptide(L)'
;IESYTSGFGTKHFYIIDVFFFDTWTQKLAEIYENSKSTFQSAVFEGEVTRSKIREFQEQAVGSDIDTVIAIGGGKSIDVAKVIAADQECSLVVCPTIASTDAPTSAMSILYSEEGKMNEIMLHKKNPDLVLVDSKMIANAPVRFLVAGIGDALSTYFEGLSNVQTQHENYVWCDKKPFVSTLSGRAVAKECFDTLMADGIQAKLACERHILVPALENIIES
;
A
#
# COMPACT_ATOMS: atom_id res chain seq x y z
N ILE A 1 -4.07 -14.32 8.30
CA ILE A 1 -3.27 -13.86 7.16
C ILE A 1 -2.80 -15.06 6.32
N GLU A 2 -2.17 -16.06 6.87
CA GLU A 2 -1.64 -17.23 6.15
C GLU A 2 -2.71 -17.93 5.28
N SER A 3 -3.93 -18.09 5.77
CA SER A 3 -5.03 -18.67 5.00
C SER A 3 -5.44 -17.89 3.75
N TYR A 4 -5.14 -16.60 3.69
CA TYR A 4 -5.37 -15.77 2.52
C TYR A 4 -4.18 -15.72 1.58
N THR A 5 -2.96 -15.95 2.10
CA THR A 5 -1.72 -15.83 1.34
C THR A 5 -1.22 -17.14 0.78
N SER A 6 -1.67 -18.28 1.31
CA SER A 6 -1.25 -19.63 0.87
C SER A 6 -1.54 -19.94 -0.62
N GLY A 7 -2.47 -19.21 -1.23
CA GLY A 7 -2.76 -19.30 -2.66
C GLY A 7 -1.71 -18.63 -3.57
N PHE A 8 -0.82 -17.81 -3.01
CA PHE A 8 0.21 -17.08 -3.74
C PHE A 8 1.59 -17.73 -3.61
N GLY A 9 1.77 -18.63 -2.64
CA GLY A 9 3.00 -19.34 -2.40
C GLY A 9 3.09 -19.96 -1.01
N THR A 10 4.26 -20.51 -0.67
CA THR A 10 4.52 -21.18 0.60
C THR A 10 5.76 -20.66 1.33
N LYS A 11 6.53 -19.79 0.69
CA LYS A 11 7.77 -19.20 1.23
C LYS A 11 7.61 -17.69 1.31
N HIS A 12 7.16 -17.23 2.43
CA HIS A 12 6.69 -15.85 2.65
C HIS A 12 7.81 -14.99 3.25
N PHE A 13 8.02 -13.81 2.67
CA PHE A 13 8.90 -12.78 3.21
C PHE A 13 8.09 -11.57 3.67
N TYR A 14 8.04 -11.35 4.97
CA TYR A 14 7.32 -10.24 5.57
C TYR A 14 8.21 -9.00 5.75
N ILE A 15 7.75 -7.87 5.23
CA ILE A 15 8.31 -6.54 5.51
C ILE A 15 7.31 -5.83 6.43
N ILE A 16 7.71 -5.64 7.69
CA ILE A 16 6.81 -5.17 8.74
C ILE A 16 7.31 -3.83 9.27
N ASP A 17 6.42 -2.84 9.33
CA ASP A 17 6.69 -1.55 9.97
C ASP A 17 7.13 -1.73 11.42
N VAL A 18 8.15 -0.98 11.84
CA VAL A 18 8.76 -1.10 13.17
C VAL A 18 7.74 -1.05 14.31
N PHE A 19 6.67 -0.25 14.16
CA PHE A 19 5.63 -0.12 15.18
C PHE A 19 4.89 -1.44 15.44
N PHE A 20 4.82 -2.31 14.45
CA PHE A 20 4.09 -3.58 14.53
C PHE A 20 5.00 -4.80 14.61
N PHE A 21 6.31 -4.64 14.43
CA PHE A 21 7.25 -5.73 14.18
C PHE A 21 7.20 -6.82 15.26
N ASP A 22 7.40 -6.45 16.52
CA ASP A 22 7.44 -7.42 17.62
C ASP A 22 6.12 -8.18 17.77
N THR A 23 4.99 -7.43 17.70
CA THR A 23 3.66 -8.02 17.84
C THR A 23 3.35 -8.99 16.70
N TRP A 24 3.67 -8.61 15.45
CA TRP A 24 3.38 -9.46 14.30
C TRP A 24 4.35 -10.63 14.18
N THR A 25 5.63 -10.46 14.48
CA THR A 25 6.59 -11.58 14.45
C THR A 25 6.17 -12.69 15.41
N GLN A 26 5.72 -12.33 16.62
CA GLN A 26 5.19 -13.31 17.57
C GLN A 26 3.93 -14.01 17.05
N LYS A 27 2.96 -13.27 16.53
CA LYS A 27 1.74 -13.85 15.94
C LYS A 27 2.03 -14.74 14.73
N LEU A 28 2.97 -14.34 13.87
CA LEU A 28 3.37 -15.14 12.73
C LEU A 28 4.01 -16.46 13.17
N ALA A 29 4.86 -16.47 14.18
CA ALA A 29 5.42 -17.69 14.73
C ALA A 29 4.32 -18.70 15.15
N GLU A 30 3.27 -18.22 15.85
CA GLU A 30 2.13 -19.04 16.24
C GLU A 30 1.31 -19.54 15.02
N ILE A 31 1.05 -18.66 14.04
CA ILE A 31 0.29 -18.99 12.83
C ILE A 31 1.02 -20.04 11.99
N TYR A 32 2.34 -19.93 11.85
CA TYR A 32 3.13 -20.82 11.02
C TYR A 32 3.59 -22.10 11.72
N GLU A 33 3.40 -22.25 13.03
CA GLU A 33 3.82 -23.43 13.81
C GLU A 33 3.34 -24.76 13.21
N ASN A 34 2.09 -24.78 12.71
CA ASN A 34 1.48 -25.97 12.11
C ASN A 34 1.19 -25.80 10.60
N SER A 35 1.74 -24.76 9.98
CA SER A 35 1.58 -24.51 8.54
C SER A 35 2.56 -25.32 7.72
N LYS A 36 2.19 -25.61 6.46
CA LYS A 36 3.11 -26.13 5.45
C LYS A 36 3.97 -25.01 4.83
N SER A 37 3.58 -23.78 5.02
CA SER A 37 4.31 -22.60 4.58
C SER A 37 5.38 -22.22 5.60
N THR A 38 6.39 -21.50 5.14
CA THR A 38 7.45 -20.93 5.97
C THR A 38 7.45 -19.43 5.85
N PHE A 39 8.00 -18.74 6.83
CA PHE A 39 8.14 -17.29 6.74
C PHE A 39 9.51 -16.80 7.25
N GLN A 40 9.91 -15.68 6.72
CA GLN A 40 10.96 -14.82 7.23
C GLN A 40 10.37 -13.42 7.42
N SER A 41 10.88 -12.64 8.35
CA SER A 41 10.41 -11.28 8.59
C SER A 41 11.58 -10.32 8.75
N ALA A 42 11.41 -9.12 8.20
CA ALA A 42 12.35 -8.02 8.30
C ALA A 42 11.61 -6.76 8.77
N VAL A 43 12.25 -6.00 9.66
CA VAL A 43 11.71 -4.75 10.17
C VAL A 43 11.97 -3.61 9.20
N PHE A 44 10.94 -2.82 8.90
CA PHE A 44 11.09 -1.58 8.15
C PHE A 44 11.00 -0.38 9.09
N GLU A 45 12.00 0.50 8.98
CA GLU A 45 12.06 1.78 9.69
C GLU A 45 12.73 2.83 8.79
N GLY A 46 12.21 4.05 8.84
CA GLY A 46 12.79 5.21 8.15
C GLY A 46 12.15 5.51 6.78
N GLU A 47 12.99 5.89 5.82
CA GLU A 47 12.58 6.30 4.48
C GLU A 47 12.86 5.21 3.44
N VAL A 48 12.11 5.27 2.33
CA VAL A 48 12.30 4.37 1.16
C VAL A 48 13.49 4.89 0.35
N THR A 49 14.70 4.55 0.79
CA THR A 49 15.94 4.96 0.11
C THR A 49 16.53 3.81 -0.70
N ARG A 50 17.42 4.13 -1.63
CA ARG A 50 18.17 3.09 -2.38
C ARG A 50 19.03 2.21 -1.47
N SER A 51 19.57 2.77 -0.39
CA SER A 51 20.33 1.99 0.62
C SER A 51 19.42 1.02 1.37
N LYS A 52 18.24 1.49 1.80
CA LYS A 52 17.26 0.66 2.48
C LYS A 52 16.76 -0.48 1.59
N ILE A 53 16.48 -0.22 0.31
CA ILE A 53 16.08 -1.26 -0.64
C ILE A 53 17.19 -2.33 -0.77
N ARG A 54 18.47 -1.94 -0.89
CA ARG A 54 19.57 -2.92 -0.96
C ARG A 54 19.67 -3.80 0.29
N GLU A 55 19.45 -3.23 1.47
CA GLU A 55 19.39 -3.98 2.73
C GLU A 55 18.33 -5.10 2.67
N PHE A 56 17.13 -4.80 2.16
CA PHE A 56 16.08 -5.81 2.01
C PHE A 56 16.37 -6.80 0.87
N GLN A 57 16.98 -6.33 -0.23
CA GLN A 57 17.42 -7.23 -1.31
C GLN A 57 18.42 -8.25 -0.80
N GLU A 58 19.42 -7.84 0.00
CA GLU A 58 20.42 -8.74 0.60
C GLU A 58 19.76 -9.76 1.54
N GLN A 59 18.75 -9.37 2.31
CA GLN A 59 17.99 -10.30 3.16
C GLN A 59 17.13 -11.28 2.35
N ALA A 60 16.64 -10.87 1.18
CA ALA A 60 15.83 -11.70 0.30
C ALA A 60 16.66 -12.67 -0.55
N VAL A 61 17.93 -12.33 -0.85
CA VAL A 61 18.81 -13.14 -1.69
C VAL A 61 19.06 -14.53 -1.08
N GLY A 62 18.84 -15.57 -1.88
CA GLY A 62 19.05 -16.98 -1.48
C GLY A 62 17.94 -17.60 -0.65
N SER A 63 16.86 -16.86 -0.39
CA SER A 63 15.74 -17.33 0.43
C SER A 63 14.64 -18.05 -0.36
N ASP A 64 14.76 -18.18 -1.69
CA ASP A 64 13.78 -18.85 -2.56
C ASP A 64 12.32 -18.40 -2.25
N ILE A 65 12.13 -17.07 -2.12
CA ILE A 65 10.88 -16.43 -1.74
C ILE A 65 9.91 -16.52 -2.93
N ASP A 66 8.67 -16.88 -2.66
CA ASP A 66 7.59 -16.89 -3.65
C ASP A 66 6.52 -15.82 -3.40
N THR A 67 6.48 -15.24 -2.21
CA THR A 67 5.54 -14.18 -1.84
C THR A 67 6.17 -13.17 -0.89
N VAL A 68 6.11 -11.89 -1.25
CA VAL A 68 6.42 -10.77 -0.34
C VAL A 68 5.13 -10.26 0.27
N ILE A 69 5.14 -10.01 1.59
CA ILE A 69 3.97 -9.52 2.33
C ILE A 69 4.37 -8.28 3.11
N ALA A 70 3.73 -7.14 2.81
CA ALA A 70 3.92 -5.90 3.56
C ALA A 70 2.89 -5.76 4.67
N ILE A 71 3.31 -5.44 5.89
CA ILE A 71 2.42 -5.02 6.99
C ILE A 71 2.88 -3.64 7.43
N GLY A 72 2.14 -2.59 7.06
CA GLY A 72 2.55 -1.22 7.38
C GLY A 72 1.83 -0.16 6.55
N GLY A 73 2.38 1.04 6.56
CA GLY A 73 1.93 2.16 5.73
C GLY A 73 2.59 2.17 4.35
N GLY A 74 2.36 3.24 3.58
CA GLY A 74 2.84 3.37 2.21
C GLY A 74 4.34 3.10 2.03
N LYS A 75 5.18 3.52 2.96
CA LYS A 75 6.64 3.32 2.87
C LYS A 75 7.03 1.83 2.94
N SER A 76 6.46 1.07 3.86
CA SER A 76 6.68 -0.39 3.95
C SER A 76 6.19 -1.09 2.70
N ILE A 77 5.04 -0.66 2.18
CA ILE A 77 4.44 -1.18 0.95
C ILE A 77 5.33 -0.88 -0.25
N ASP A 78 5.87 0.33 -0.36
CA ASP A 78 6.72 0.73 -1.47
C ASP A 78 8.02 -0.07 -1.53
N VAL A 79 8.66 -0.35 -0.38
CA VAL A 79 9.80 -1.27 -0.34
C VAL A 79 9.39 -2.67 -0.78
N ALA A 80 8.25 -3.18 -0.29
CA ALA A 80 7.78 -4.52 -0.63
C ALA A 80 7.50 -4.68 -2.14
N LYS A 81 6.97 -3.64 -2.79
CA LYS A 81 6.77 -3.62 -4.25
C LYS A 81 8.09 -3.81 -5.00
N VAL A 82 9.13 -3.10 -4.58
CA VAL A 82 10.46 -3.22 -5.21
C VAL A 82 11.02 -4.63 -5.02
N ILE A 83 10.96 -5.16 -3.80
CA ILE A 83 11.49 -6.50 -3.52
C ILE A 83 10.70 -7.59 -4.27
N ALA A 84 9.38 -7.50 -4.30
CA ALA A 84 8.56 -8.45 -5.05
C ALA A 84 8.83 -8.39 -6.57
N ALA A 85 9.05 -7.19 -7.11
CA ALA A 85 9.40 -7.02 -8.52
C ALA A 85 10.78 -7.59 -8.85
N ASP A 86 11.77 -7.40 -7.98
CA ASP A 86 13.14 -7.92 -8.15
C ASP A 86 13.21 -9.45 -8.03
N GLN A 87 12.39 -10.03 -7.15
CA GLN A 87 12.30 -11.49 -6.96
C GLN A 87 11.31 -12.16 -7.93
N GLU A 88 10.64 -11.39 -8.78
CA GLU A 88 9.60 -11.85 -9.72
C GLU A 88 8.51 -12.71 -9.04
N CYS A 89 8.16 -12.38 -7.80
CA CYS A 89 7.22 -13.12 -6.98
C CYS A 89 5.89 -12.38 -6.74
N SER A 90 4.99 -13.01 -6.00
CA SER A 90 3.70 -12.41 -5.63
C SER A 90 3.87 -11.34 -4.55
N LEU A 91 3.00 -10.34 -4.58
CA LEU A 91 2.95 -9.26 -3.60
C LEU A 91 1.59 -9.19 -2.91
N VAL A 92 1.59 -9.31 -1.61
CA VAL A 92 0.42 -9.07 -0.75
C VAL A 92 0.70 -7.85 0.12
N VAL A 93 -0.26 -6.95 0.23
CA VAL A 93 -0.14 -5.78 1.10
C VAL A 93 -1.24 -5.77 2.16
N CYS A 94 -0.84 -5.53 3.40
CA CYS A 94 -1.72 -5.41 4.55
C CYS A 94 -1.57 -3.99 5.13
N PRO A 95 -2.30 -2.99 4.60
CA PRO A 95 -2.20 -1.63 5.06
C PRO A 95 -2.66 -1.49 6.51
N THR A 96 -1.87 -0.78 7.31
CA THR A 96 -2.19 -0.50 8.72
C THR A 96 -2.79 0.88 8.93
N ILE A 97 -2.76 1.71 7.89
CA ILE A 97 -3.31 3.06 7.83
C ILE A 97 -3.89 3.30 6.44
N ALA A 98 -4.90 4.14 6.33
CA ALA A 98 -5.48 4.61 5.06
C ALA A 98 -5.03 6.06 4.85
N SER A 99 -3.80 6.26 4.37
CA SER A 99 -3.20 7.60 4.22
C SER A 99 -2.82 7.96 2.79
N THR A 100 -2.74 6.99 1.89
CA THR A 100 -2.37 7.13 0.47
C THR A 100 -2.93 5.96 -0.33
N ASP A 101 -2.83 6.03 -1.66
CA ASP A 101 -3.18 4.97 -2.61
C ASP A 101 -2.10 3.89 -2.77
N ALA A 102 -1.00 3.96 -2.04
CA ALA A 102 0.09 2.99 -2.15
C ALA A 102 -0.34 1.51 -2.15
N PRO A 103 -1.38 1.08 -1.38
CA PRO A 103 -1.84 -0.31 -1.42
C PRO A 103 -2.32 -0.80 -2.78
N THR A 104 -2.76 0.09 -3.65
CA THR A 104 -3.40 -0.25 -4.93
C THR A 104 -2.63 0.23 -6.16
N SER A 105 -1.52 0.93 -5.98
CA SER A 105 -0.73 1.50 -7.08
C SER A 105 0.44 0.61 -7.52
N ALA A 106 0.79 0.68 -8.82
CA ALA A 106 1.95 -0.01 -9.40
C ALA A 106 3.19 0.89 -9.42
N MET A 107 3.39 1.67 -8.37
CA MET A 107 4.56 2.55 -8.25
C MET A 107 5.10 2.58 -6.83
N SER A 108 6.38 2.92 -6.69
CA SER A 108 7.03 3.20 -5.42
C SER A 108 7.71 4.56 -5.49
N ILE A 109 7.58 5.34 -4.43
CA ILE A 109 8.25 6.63 -4.29
C ILE A 109 9.52 6.45 -3.46
N LEU A 110 10.66 6.80 -4.07
CA LEU A 110 11.95 6.74 -3.42
C LEU A 110 12.41 8.12 -2.99
N TYR A 111 13.09 8.14 -1.87
CA TYR A 111 13.63 9.35 -1.25
C TYR A 111 15.15 9.31 -1.20
N SER A 112 15.77 10.50 -1.17
CA SER A 112 17.18 10.64 -0.84
C SER A 112 17.40 10.38 0.66
N GLU A 113 18.65 10.25 1.08
CA GLU A 113 19.02 10.10 2.50
C GLU A 113 18.64 11.36 3.33
N GLU A 114 18.43 12.51 2.68
CA GLU A 114 17.94 13.74 3.31
C GLU A 114 16.40 13.83 3.34
N GLY A 115 15.67 12.78 2.93
CA GLY A 115 14.21 12.73 2.94
C GLY A 115 13.51 13.51 1.84
N LYS A 116 14.19 13.85 0.75
CA LYS A 116 13.59 14.50 -0.42
C LYS A 116 13.16 13.46 -1.45
N MET A 117 11.99 13.65 -2.04
CA MET A 117 11.56 12.79 -3.15
C MET A 117 12.62 12.83 -4.27
N ASN A 118 13.10 11.66 -4.66
CA ASN A 118 14.21 11.49 -5.57
C ASN A 118 13.83 10.77 -6.86
N GLU A 119 12.96 9.77 -6.76
CA GLU A 119 12.65 8.89 -7.88
C GLU A 119 11.26 8.27 -7.75
N ILE A 120 10.63 8.03 -8.88
CA ILE A 120 9.41 7.22 -8.99
C ILE A 120 9.78 5.94 -9.72
N MET A 121 9.62 4.80 -9.05
CA MET A 121 9.78 3.48 -9.68
C MET A 121 8.41 2.95 -10.11
N LEU A 122 8.30 2.57 -11.38
CA LEU A 122 7.10 1.96 -11.94
C LEU A 122 7.24 0.44 -11.96
N HIS A 123 6.20 -0.25 -11.54
CA HIS A 123 6.14 -1.71 -11.52
C HIS A 123 5.25 -2.26 -12.64
N LYS A 124 5.46 -3.51 -13.04
CA LYS A 124 4.70 -4.15 -14.13
C LYS A 124 3.24 -4.42 -13.76
N LYS A 125 2.93 -4.53 -12.47
CA LYS A 125 1.60 -4.86 -11.95
C LYS A 125 1.36 -4.20 -10.60
N ASN A 126 0.09 -4.06 -10.24
CA ASN A 126 -0.34 -3.74 -8.88
C ASN A 126 -0.07 -4.92 -7.93
N PRO A 127 -0.19 -4.75 -6.62
CA PRO A 127 -0.22 -5.87 -5.68
C PRO A 127 -1.23 -6.94 -6.08
N ASP A 128 -0.87 -8.21 -5.87
CA ASP A 128 -1.74 -9.34 -6.22
C ASP A 128 -2.92 -9.48 -5.24
N LEU A 129 -2.73 -9.03 -4.00
CA LEU A 129 -3.79 -8.97 -2.98
C LEU A 129 -3.58 -7.76 -2.06
N VAL A 130 -4.69 -7.05 -1.80
CA VAL A 130 -4.77 -6.05 -0.72
C VAL A 130 -5.66 -6.63 0.38
N LEU A 131 -5.06 -6.93 1.53
CA LEU A 131 -5.75 -7.52 2.68
C LEU A 131 -5.95 -6.46 3.76
N VAL A 132 -7.15 -5.92 3.85
CA VAL A 132 -7.48 -4.81 4.76
C VAL A 132 -8.13 -5.34 6.04
N ASP A 133 -7.56 -4.95 7.18
CA ASP A 133 -8.22 -5.04 8.49
C ASP A 133 -8.72 -3.65 8.88
N SER A 134 -10.01 -3.37 8.66
CA SER A 134 -10.63 -2.07 8.95
C SER A 134 -10.53 -1.70 10.44
N LYS A 135 -10.49 -2.69 11.33
CA LYS A 135 -10.28 -2.46 12.77
C LYS A 135 -8.87 -1.94 13.07
N MET A 136 -7.86 -2.41 12.34
CA MET A 136 -6.50 -1.90 12.47
C MET A 136 -6.45 -0.42 12.07
N ILE A 137 -7.06 -0.07 10.95
CA ILE A 137 -7.14 1.31 10.46
C ILE A 137 -7.95 2.20 11.42
N ALA A 138 -9.08 1.70 11.96
CA ALA A 138 -9.87 2.43 12.94
C ALA A 138 -9.11 2.74 14.24
N ASN A 139 -8.12 1.94 14.60
CA ASN A 139 -7.25 2.16 15.77
C ASN A 139 -6.01 3.01 15.47
N ALA A 140 -5.76 3.33 14.21
CA ALA A 140 -4.67 4.21 13.82
C ALA A 140 -4.95 5.68 14.17
N PRO A 141 -3.93 6.53 14.33
CA PRO A 141 -4.12 7.97 14.51
C PRO A 141 -4.93 8.57 13.35
N VAL A 142 -6.03 9.26 13.68
CA VAL A 142 -7.00 9.81 12.71
C VAL A 142 -6.36 10.71 11.64
N ARG A 143 -5.21 11.33 11.95
CA ARG A 143 -4.49 12.16 10.97
C ARG A 143 -4.13 11.41 9.68
N PHE A 144 -3.90 10.10 9.76
CA PHE A 144 -3.61 9.28 8.58
C PHE A 144 -4.84 9.09 7.70
N LEU A 145 -6.00 8.83 8.29
CA LEU A 145 -7.26 8.80 7.55
C LEU A 145 -7.56 10.14 6.88
N VAL A 146 -7.36 11.26 7.62
CA VAL A 146 -7.57 12.61 7.06
C VAL A 146 -6.60 12.89 5.91
N ALA A 147 -5.35 12.44 6.00
CA ALA A 147 -4.39 12.56 4.90
C ALA A 147 -4.85 11.78 3.66
N GLY A 148 -5.31 10.52 3.84
CA GLY A 148 -5.84 9.70 2.75
C GLY A 148 -7.10 10.29 2.11
N ILE A 149 -8.03 10.83 2.90
CA ILE A 149 -9.20 11.56 2.38
C ILE A 149 -8.75 12.74 1.52
N GLY A 150 -7.73 13.50 1.95
CA GLY A 150 -7.19 14.62 1.16
C GLY A 150 -6.52 14.19 -0.15
N ASP A 151 -5.74 13.10 -0.10
CA ASP A 151 -5.08 12.49 -1.23
C ASP A 151 -6.10 11.99 -2.27
N ALA A 152 -7.04 11.16 -1.83
CA ALA A 152 -8.09 10.61 -2.68
C ALA A 152 -9.02 11.69 -3.28
N LEU A 153 -9.31 12.77 -2.51
CA LEU A 153 -10.13 13.89 -2.97
C LEU A 153 -9.48 14.59 -4.17
N SER A 154 -8.15 14.69 -4.23
CA SER A 154 -7.43 15.36 -5.32
C SER A 154 -7.55 14.60 -6.64
N THR A 155 -7.62 13.26 -6.61
CA THR A 155 -7.61 12.37 -7.79
C THR A 155 -8.74 12.71 -8.78
N TYR A 156 -9.93 13.03 -8.28
CA TYR A 156 -11.05 13.42 -9.15
C TYR A 156 -10.75 14.71 -9.93
N PHE A 157 -10.20 15.73 -9.27
CA PHE A 157 -9.86 17.00 -9.90
C PHE A 157 -8.66 16.87 -10.83
N GLU A 158 -7.68 16.05 -10.49
CA GLU A 158 -6.54 15.72 -11.36
C GLU A 158 -7.02 15.07 -12.66
N GLY A 159 -7.93 14.10 -12.57
CA GLY A 159 -8.55 13.47 -13.73
C GLY A 159 -9.32 14.46 -14.62
N LEU A 160 -10.08 15.37 -14.02
CA LEU A 160 -10.80 16.42 -14.76
C LEU A 160 -9.82 17.39 -15.44
N SER A 161 -8.82 17.87 -14.71
CA SER A 161 -7.81 18.77 -15.23
C SER A 161 -7.04 18.15 -16.40
N ASN A 162 -6.64 16.88 -16.27
CA ASN A 162 -5.94 16.14 -17.32
C ASN A 162 -6.76 16.10 -18.62
N VAL A 163 -8.07 15.85 -18.53
CA VAL A 163 -8.96 15.86 -19.71
C VAL A 163 -9.14 17.26 -20.31
N GLN A 164 -9.27 18.29 -19.47
CA GLN A 164 -9.45 19.67 -19.94
C GLN A 164 -8.20 20.23 -20.61
N THR A 165 -7.04 19.97 -20.05
CA THR A 165 -5.76 20.51 -20.53
C THR A 165 -5.14 19.67 -21.62
N GLN A 166 -5.54 18.39 -21.75
CA GLN A 166 -4.90 17.41 -22.65
C GLN A 166 -3.40 17.28 -22.41
N HIS A 167 -2.94 17.58 -21.18
CA HIS A 167 -1.56 17.37 -20.80
C HIS A 167 -1.22 15.88 -20.75
N GLU A 168 -0.01 15.56 -21.19
CA GLU A 168 0.53 14.21 -21.15
C GLU A 168 0.61 13.71 -19.69
N ASN A 169 0.16 12.48 -19.46
CA ASN A 169 0.36 11.79 -18.22
C ASN A 169 1.76 11.18 -18.21
N TYR A 170 2.54 11.42 -17.14
CA TYR A 170 3.96 11.01 -17.04
C TYR A 170 4.19 9.50 -16.96
N VAL A 171 3.13 8.74 -16.77
CA VAL A 171 3.21 7.31 -16.50
C VAL A 171 3.10 6.54 -17.80
N TRP A 172 4.08 5.74 -18.16
CA TRP A 172 4.03 4.72 -19.22
C TRP A 172 4.19 5.18 -20.68
N CYS A 173 4.75 6.34 -20.96
CA CYS A 173 4.77 6.79 -22.35
C CYS A 173 6.11 6.95 -23.00
N ASP A 174 6.38 6.13 -23.94
CA ASP A 174 7.18 6.47 -25.09
C ASP A 174 6.43 7.50 -25.97
N LYS A 175 6.34 8.75 -25.50
CA LYS A 175 5.94 9.92 -26.30
C LYS A 175 4.50 9.99 -26.84
N LYS A 176 3.53 9.37 -26.20
CA LYS A 176 2.11 9.57 -26.55
C LYS A 176 1.35 10.19 -25.36
N PRO A 177 0.54 11.23 -25.57
CA PRO A 177 -0.26 11.80 -24.51
C PRO A 177 -1.32 10.76 -24.10
N PHE A 178 -1.32 10.37 -22.82
CA PHE A 178 -2.42 9.66 -22.22
C PHE A 178 -3.28 10.64 -21.44
N VAL A 179 -4.57 10.59 -21.68
CA VAL A 179 -5.56 11.30 -20.88
C VAL A 179 -6.35 10.31 -20.05
N SER A 180 -6.97 10.81 -18.98
CA SER A 180 -7.85 10.00 -18.14
C SER A 180 -8.91 9.27 -18.93
N THR A 181 -9.04 7.96 -18.69
CA THR A 181 -10.07 7.13 -19.32
C THR A 181 -11.45 7.38 -18.73
N LEU A 182 -12.51 6.98 -19.43
CA LEU A 182 -13.88 7.04 -18.88
C LEU A 182 -14.02 6.22 -17.61
N SER A 183 -13.44 5.02 -17.56
CA SER A 183 -13.47 4.14 -16.40
C SER A 183 -12.70 4.74 -15.22
N GLY A 184 -11.48 5.27 -15.44
CA GLY A 184 -10.70 5.91 -14.39
C GLY A 184 -11.44 7.11 -13.77
N ARG A 185 -12.09 7.94 -14.61
CA ARG A 185 -12.90 9.06 -14.10
C ARG A 185 -14.17 8.62 -13.38
N ALA A 186 -14.79 7.52 -13.80
CA ALA A 186 -15.96 6.99 -13.11
C ALA A 186 -15.60 6.50 -11.72
N VAL A 187 -14.47 5.78 -11.57
CA VAL A 187 -13.97 5.35 -10.26
C VAL A 187 -13.56 6.56 -9.39
N ALA A 188 -12.83 7.53 -9.95
CA ALA A 188 -12.46 8.74 -9.21
C ALA A 188 -13.68 9.57 -8.78
N LYS A 189 -14.76 9.58 -9.59
CA LYS A 189 -16.01 10.27 -9.23
C LYS A 189 -16.74 9.55 -8.10
N GLU A 190 -16.82 8.23 -8.14
CA GLU A 190 -17.43 7.44 -7.08
C GLU A 190 -16.68 7.62 -5.76
N CYS A 191 -15.34 7.55 -5.79
CA CYS A 191 -14.50 7.87 -4.64
C CYS A 191 -14.82 9.27 -4.10
N PHE A 192 -14.81 10.30 -4.94
CA PHE A 192 -15.17 11.67 -4.54
C PHE A 192 -16.55 11.76 -3.87
N ASP A 193 -17.57 11.13 -4.44
CA ASP A 193 -18.93 11.16 -3.88
C ASP A 193 -19.00 10.46 -2.51
N THR A 194 -18.32 9.34 -2.36
CA THR A 194 -18.19 8.60 -1.10
C THR A 194 -17.49 9.47 -0.04
N LEU A 195 -16.38 10.13 -0.39
CA LEU A 195 -15.65 11.03 0.51
C LEU A 195 -16.53 12.19 0.98
N MET A 196 -17.33 12.76 0.08
CA MET A 196 -18.23 13.87 0.42
C MET A 196 -19.41 13.42 1.29
N ALA A 197 -19.90 12.20 1.10
CA ALA A 197 -21.02 11.66 1.88
C ALA A 197 -20.58 11.22 3.29
N ASP A 198 -19.50 10.48 3.38
CA ASP A 198 -19.12 9.71 4.56
C ASP A 198 -17.89 10.25 5.32
N GLY A 199 -17.08 11.12 4.71
CA GLY A 199 -15.76 11.51 5.23
C GLY A 199 -15.80 12.10 6.64
N ILE A 200 -16.77 12.97 6.97
CA ILE A 200 -16.89 13.57 8.31
C ILE A 200 -17.25 12.49 9.33
N GLN A 201 -18.19 11.62 9.01
CA GLN A 201 -18.64 10.55 9.90
C GLN A 201 -17.53 9.51 10.12
N ALA A 202 -16.80 9.15 9.06
CA ALA A 202 -15.64 8.27 9.12
C ALA A 202 -14.54 8.85 10.01
N LYS A 203 -14.20 10.13 9.85
CA LYS A 203 -13.23 10.83 10.73
C LYS A 203 -13.64 10.75 12.20
N LEU A 204 -14.89 11.08 12.52
CA LEU A 204 -15.40 11.06 13.91
C LEU A 204 -15.42 9.63 14.50
N ALA A 205 -15.68 8.62 13.68
CA ALA A 205 -15.64 7.22 14.08
C ALA A 205 -14.19 6.78 14.36
N CYS A 206 -13.24 7.12 13.48
CA CYS A 206 -11.83 6.85 13.66
C CYS A 206 -11.25 7.51 14.92
N GLU A 207 -11.62 8.77 15.22
CA GLU A 207 -11.25 9.46 16.47
C GLU A 207 -11.70 8.73 17.74
N ARG A 208 -12.75 7.93 17.63
CA ARG A 208 -13.33 7.15 18.73
C ARG A 208 -12.94 5.67 18.69
N HIS A 209 -12.14 5.26 17.70
CA HIS A 209 -11.72 3.88 17.47
C HIS A 209 -12.90 2.91 17.30
N ILE A 210 -13.98 3.35 16.63
CA ILE A 210 -15.16 2.53 16.36
C ILE A 210 -15.32 2.29 14.85
N LEU A 211 -15.75 1.08 14.51
CA LEU A 211 -16.13 0.73 13.15
C LEU A 211 -17.59 1.11 12.90
N VAL A 212 -17.81 1.82 11.81
CA VAL A 212 -19.12 2.16 11.29
C VAL A 212 -19.09 2.05 9.77
N PRO A 213 -20.23 1.85 9.09
CA PRO A 213 -20.26 1.73 7.62
C PRO A 213 -19.56 2.87 6.90
N ALA A 214 -19.73 4.11 7.37
CA ALA A 214 -19.06 5.26 6.79
C ALA A 214 -17.53 5.16 6.82
N LEU A 215 -16.94 4.62 7.89
CA LEU A 215 -15.49 4.40 7.95
C LEU A 215 -15.05 3.29 6.99
N GLU A 216 -15.80 2.22 6.89
CA GLU A 216 -15.51 1.12 5.96
C GLU A 216 -15.63 1.58 4.51
N ASN A 217 -16.65 2.38 4.16
CA ASN A 217 -16.79 2.98 2.84
C ASN A 217 -15.58 3.87 2.47
N ILE A 218 -15.08 4.68 3.41
CA ILE A 218 -13.89 5.53 3.17
C ILE A 218 -12.62 4.69 3.02
N ILE A 219 -12.49 3.58 3.73
CA ILE A 219 -11.33 2.69 3.62
C ILE A 219 -11.33 1.97 2.26
N GLU A 220 -12.51 1.65 1.73
CA GLU A 220 -12.68 0.97 0.45
C GLU A 220 -12.53 1.92 -0.75
N SER A 221 -12.91 3.20 -0.58
CA SER A 221 -12.94 4.19 -1.67
C SER A 221 -11.55 4.73 -2.04
#